data_3abcd4e75ca091acabb1b4ee75870da9
#
_entry.id   3abcd4e75ca091acabb1b4ee75870da9
#
_cell.length_a   1.000
_cell.length_b   1.000
_cell.length_c   1.000
_cell.angle_alpha   90.00
_cell.angle_beta   90.00
_cell.angle_gamma   90.00
#
_symmetry.space_group_name_H-M   'P 1'
#
loop_
_entity.id
_entity.type
_entity.pdbx_description
1 polymer ?
#
loop_
_entity_poly.entity_id
_entity_poly.type
_entity_poly.pdbx_seq_one_letter_code
_entity_poly.pdbx_strand_id
1 'polypeptide(L)'
;MFVYICCAGGMTSSLLCENIKKSASSDLRVYLDNITNVAVDFSSNKLKEFDIILGYGSASAITESFLKDYNLDNIIDLILISPQVRFEFNRIEKVVSPYNISLELIDMKTFGTMNGKKIINQILKYKQIDH
;
A
#
# COMPACT_ATOMS: atom_id res chain seq x y z
N MET A 1 -2.17 1.11 10.24
CA MET A 1 -2.63 0.44 9.03
C MET A 1 -1.51 0.41 8.00
N PHE A 2 -1.19 -0.75 7.47
CA PHE A 2 -0.08 -0.95 6.53
C PHE A 2 -0.64 -1.15 5.13
N VAL A 3 -0.31 -0.25 4.20
CA VAL A 3 -0.83 -0.25 2.84
C VAL A 3 0.33 -0.37 1.85
N TYR A 4 0.24 -1.33 0.94
CA TYR A 4 1.20 -1.46 -0.16
C TYR A 4 0.57 -0.85 -1.40
N ILE A 5 1.22 0.18 -1.94
CA ILE A 5 0.78 0.83 -3.18
C ILE A 5 1.74 0.43 -4.29
N CYS A 6 1.22 -0.23 -5.32
CA CYS A 6 2.08 -0.78 -6.36
C CYS A 6 1.72 -0.27 -7.75
N CYS A 7 2.75 -0.13 -8.57
CA CYS A 7 2.66 0.25 -9.98
C CYS A 7 3.65 -0.62 -10.78
N ALA A 8 3.93 -0.24 -12.03
CA ALA A 8 4.80 -1.04 -12.88
C ALA A 8 6.25 -1.09 -12.36
N GLY A 9 6.82 0.07 -12.00
CA GLY A 9 8.25 0.15 -11.62
C GLY A 9 8.52 0.71 -10.24
N GLY A 10 7.50 1.07 -9.49
CA GLY A 10 7.67 1.64 -8.14
C GLY A 10 7.89 3.14 -8.10
N MET A 11 8.35 3.77 -9.18
CA MET A 11 8.62 5.20 -9.20
C MET A 11 7.34 6.04 -9.12
N THR A 12 6.34 5.69 -9.92
CA THR A 12 5.06 6.40 -9.91
C THR A 12 4.34 6.24 -8.57
N SER A 13 4.41 5.04 -7.98
CA SER A 13 3.79 4.80 -6.69
C SER A 13 4.51 5.57 -5.57
N SER A 14 5.82 5.80 -5.69
CA SER A 14 6.53 6.62 -4.70
C SER A 14 6.04 8.07 -4.73
N LEU A 15 5.84 8.64 -5.91
CA LEU A 15 5.30 10.00 -6.05
C LEU A 15 3.87 10.09 -5.49
N LEU A 16 3.07 9.06 -5.75
CA LEU A 16 1.72 9.00 -5.23
C LEU A 16 1.72 8.96 -3.70
N CYS A 17 2.58 8.15 -3.10
CA CYS A 17 2.72 8.07 -1.64
C CYS A 17 3.11 9.41 -1.03
N GLU A 18 4.02 10.15 -1.69
CA GLU A 18 4.36 11.50 -1.25
C GLU A 18 3.13 12.42 -1.23
N ASN A 19 2.31 12.35 -2.28
CA ASN A 19 1.10 13.16 -2.35
C ASN A 19 0.06 12.75 -1.32
N ILE A 20 -0.03 11.46 -1.02
CA ILE A 20 -0.92 10.96 0.04
C ILE A 20 -0.49 11.56 1.38
N LYS A 21 0.79 11.52 1.68
CA LYS A 21 1.31 12.07 2.93
C LYS A 21 1.05 13.56 3.03
N LYS A 22 1.27 14.31 1.95
CA LYS A 22 1.01 15.76 1.91
C LYS A 22 -0.46 16.10 2.09
N SER A 23 -1.34 15.20 1.69
CA SER A 23 -2.81 15.40 1.76
C SER A 23 -3.38 14.99 3.11
N ALA A 24 -2.60 14.31 3.95
CA ALA A 24 -3.06 13.86 5.25
C ALA A 24 -3.25 15.05 6.20
N SER A 25 -4.27 14.98 7.04
CA SER A 25 -4.48 15.99 8.07
C SER A 25 -3.36 15.92 9.10
N SER A 26 -3.14 17.02 9.84
CA SER A 26 -2.04 17.13 10.81
C SER A 26 -2.14 16.13 11.97
N ASP A 27 -3.33 15.59 12.21
CA ASP A 27 -3.55 14.59 13.26
C ASP A 27 -3.30 13.15 12.78
N LEU A 28 -3.00 12.96 11.50
CA LEU A 28 -2.64 11.65 10.96
C LEU A 28 -1.13 11.57 10.72
N ARG A 29 -0.49 10.62 11.36
CA ARG A 29 0.95 10.39 11.20
C ARG A 29 1.16 9.35 10.12
N VAL A 30 1.76 9.78 9.01
CA VAL A 30 1.97 8.93 7.82
C VAL A 30 3.46 8.72 7.60
N TYR A 31 3.87 7.46 7.48
CA TYR A 31 5.23 7.07 7.12
C TYR A 31 5.22 6.45 5.72
N LEU A 32 6.23 6.72 4.92
CA LEU A 32 6.34 6.10 3.60
C LEU A 32 7.79 5.78 3.25
N ASP A 33 7.98 4.67 2.58
CA ASP A 33 9.27 4.27 2.01
C ASP A 33 9.00 3.13 1.02
N ASN A 34 10.05 2.67 0.33
CA ASN A 34 9.87 1.48 -0.49
C ASN A 34 9.48 0.29 0.40
N ILE A 35 8.81 -0.68 -0.21
CA ILE A 35 8.18 -1.76 0.54
C ILE A 35 9.18 -2.59 1.36
N THR A 36 10.38 -2.81 0.84
CA THR A 36 11.37 -3.61 1.56
C THR A 36 11.92 -2.88 2.79
N ASN A 37 12.18 -1.57 2.68
CA ASN A 37 12.61 -0.78 3.81
C ASN A 37 11.52 -0.69 4.87
N VAL A 38 10.27 -0.48 4.45
CA VAL A 38 9.14 -0.43 5.38
C VAL A 38 8.99 -1.73 6.14
N ALA A 39 9.12 -2.86 5.44
CA ALA A 39 9.01 -4.18 6.07
C ALA A 39 10.06 -4.37 7.17
N VAL A 40 11.30 -3.98 6.89
CA VAL A 40 12.40 -4.09 7.86
C VAL A 40 12.15 -3.18 9.07
N ASP A 41 11.77 -1.93 8.82
CA ASP A 41 11.52 -0.96 9.90
C ASP A 41 10.31 -1.38 10.74
N PHE A 42 9.27 -1.93 10.12
CA PHE A 42 8.10 -2.44 10.84
C PHE A 42 8.49 -3.60 11.76
N SER A 43 9.29 -4.54 11.26
CA SER A 43 9.75 -5.69 12.04
C SER A 43 10.64 -5.28 13.21
N SER A 44 11.33 -4.14 13.09
CA SER A 44 12.18 -3.58 14.15
C SER A 44 11.41 -2.71 15.13
N ASN A 45 10.10 -2.64 15.04
CA ASN A 45 9.23 -1.83 15.91
C ASN A 45 9.49 -0.32 15.84
N LYS A 46 10.04 0.16 14.73
CA LYS A 46 10.35 1.59 14.56
C LYS A 46 9.15 2.42 14.11
N LEU A 47 8.06 1.77 13.71
CA LEU A 47 6.93 2.43 13.08
C LEU A 47 5.65 2.45 13.93
N LYS A 48 5.76 2.16 15.21
CA LYS A 48 4.61 2.04 16.12
C LYS A 48 3.77 3.31 16.26
N GLU A 49 4.40 4.46 16.09
CA GLU A 49 3.73 5.75 16.32
C GLU A 49 2.99 6.27 15.10
N PHE A 50 3.07 5.57 13.96
CA PHE A 50 2.42 6.00 12.73
C PHE A 50 1.04 5.39 12.59
N ASP A 51 0.09 6.20 12.14
CA ASP A 51 -1.30 5.75 11.92
C ASP A 51 -1.45 5.03 10.60
N ILE A 52 -0.73 5.50 9.58
CA ILE A 52 -0.75 4.94 8.24
C ILE A 52 0.70 4.74 7.80
N ILE A 53 0.98 3.52 7.36
CA ILE A 53 2.30 3.16 6.83
C ILE A 53 2.11 2.78 5.37
N LEU A 54 2.80 3.49 4.49
CA LEU A 54 2.74 3.29 3.05
C LEU A 54 4.04 2.68 2.55
N GLY A 55 3.95 1.48 1.98
CA GLY A 55 5.07 0.90 1.26
C GLY A 55 4.79 0.97 -0.23
N TYR A 56 5.76 1.42 -1.02
CA TYR A 56 5.60 1.48 -2.47
C TYR A 56 6.54 0.49 -3.17
N GLY A 57 6.13 0.02 -4.34
CA GLY A 57 6.92 -0.91 -5.11
C GLY A 57 6.22 -1.35 -6.38
N SER A 58 6.76 -2.37 -7.03
CA SER A 58 6.17 -2.91 -8.26
C SER A 58 5.13 -3.98 -7.95
N ALA A 59 4.12 -4.06 -8.80
CA ALA A 59 3.10 -5.12 -8.69
C ALA A 59 3.71 -6.50 -8.97
N SER A 60 4.68 -6.58 -9.88
CA SER A 60 5.32 -7.84 -10.24
C SER A 60 6.12 -8.47 -9.11
N ALA A 61 6.54 -7.66 -8.13
CA ALA A 61 7.27 -8.15 -6.96
C ALA A 61 6.40 -8.96 -6.01
N ILE A 62 5.07 -8.82 -6.08
CA ILE A 62 4.16 -9.51 -5.17
C ILE A 62 4.08 -10.98 -5.55
N THR A 63 4.80 -11.80 -4.81
CA THR A 63 4.80 -13.26 -4.91
C THR A 63 4.67 -13.82 -3.51
N GLU A 64 4.34 -15.11 -3.41
CA GLU A 64 4.24 -15.75 -2.11
C GLU A 64 5.57 -15.73 -1.36
N SER A 65 6.67 -16.01 -2.07
CA SER A 65 8.01 -16.01 -1.45
C SER A 65 8.39 -14.60 -0.96
N PHE A 66 8.09 -13.57 -1.74
CA PHE A 66 8.36 -12.19 -1.34
C PHE A 66 7.60 -11.82 -0.07
N LEU A 67 6.32 -12.17 -0.01
CA LEU A 67 5.50 -11.86 1.16
C LEU A 67 6.06 -12.57 2.40
N LYS A 68 6.45 -13.83 2.27
CA LYS A 68 6.97 -14.60 3.40
C LYS A 68 8.37 -14.14 3.81
N ASP A 69 9.24 -13.86 2.86
CA ASP A 69 10.62 -13.46 3.14
C ASP A 69 10.69 -12.17 3.95
N TYR A 70 9.75 -11.26 3.71
CA TYR A 70 9.69 -9.97 4.43
C TYR A 70 8.61 -9.94 5.51
N ASN A 71 7.99 -11.09 5.81
CA ASN A 71 6.90 -11.21 6.79
C ASN A 71 5.70 -10.32 6.46
N LEU A 72 5.55 -9.97 5.19
CA LEU A 72 4.47 -9.07 4.73
C LEU A 72 3.10 -9.75 4.77
N ASP A 73 3.06 -11.06 4.69
CA ASP A 73 1.82 -11.84 4.77
C ASP A 73 1.07 -11.61 6.10
N ASN A 74 1.78 -11.23 7.14
CA ASN A 74 1.20 -10.99 8.47
C ASN A 74 0.98 -9.51 8.79
N ILE A 75 1.50 -8.60 7.98
CA ILE A 75 1.49 -7.17 8.35
C ILE A 75 0.76 -6.27 7.35
N ILE A 76 0.64 -6.66 6.08
CA ILE A 76 -0.10 -5.84 5.11
C ILE A 76 -1.60 -5.96 5.36
N ASP A 77 -2.27 -4.81 5.45
CA ASP A 77 -3.72 -4.75 5.58
C ASP A 77 -4.40 -4.60 4.23
N LEU A 78 -3.82 -3.81 3.34
CA LEU A 78 -4.43 -3.43 2.07
C LEU A 78 -3.36 -3.26 0.99
N ILE A 79 -3.64 -3.81 -0.19
CA ILE A 79 -2.83 -3.57 -1.39
C ILE A 79 -3.66 -2.75 -2.36
N LEU A 80 -3.11 -1.61 -2.78
CA LEU A 80 -3.71 -0.76 -3.80
C LEU A 80 -2.93 -0.91 -5.09
N ILE A 81 -3.63 -1.29 -6.16
CA ILE A 81 -3.02 -1.54 -7.46
C ILE A 81 -3.34 -0.39 -8.40
N SER A 82 -2.28 0.20 -9.00
CA SER A 82 -2.48 1.27 -9.97
C SER A 82 -3.16 0.74 -11.24
N PRO A 83 -3.91 1.59 -11.95
CA PRO A 83 -4.59 1.14 -13.18
C PRO A 83 -3.62 0.70 -14.28
N GLN A 84 -2.37 1.17 -14.25
CA GLN A 84 -1.37 0.76 -15.23
C GLN A 84 -1.06 -0.74 -15.17
N VAL A 85 -1.22 -1.36 -14.02
CA VAL A 85 -0.91 -2.77 -13.79
C VAL A 85 -2.15 -3.56 -13.34
N ARG A 86 -3.33 -3.10 -13.70
CA ARG A 86 -4.59 -3.79 -13.33
C ARG A 86 -4.65 -5.22 -13.84
N PHE A 87 -3.91 -5.56 -14.89
CA PHE A 87 -3.83 -6.93 -15.40
C PHE A 87 -3.19 -7.89 -14.40
N GLU A 88 -2.50 -7.38 -13.39
CA GLU A 88 -1.91 -8.18 -12.31
C GLU A 88 -2.92 -8.52 -11.22
N PHE A 89 -4.11 -7.91 -11.24
CA PHE A 89 -5.08 -8.04 -10.14
C PHE A 89 -5.41 -9.50 -9.83
N ASN A 90 -5.78 -10.27 -10.84
CA ASN A 90 -6.19 -11.66 -10.63
C ASN A 90 -5.04 -12.53 -10.12
N ARG A 91 -3.83 -12.29 -10.60
CA ARG A 91 -2.64 -13.00 -10.11
C ARG A 91 -2.38 -12.69 -8.65
N ILE A 92 -2.39 -11.39 -8.30
CA ILE A 92 -2.13 -10.96 -6.93
C ILE A 92 -3.24 -11.45 -6.00
N GLU A 93 -4.50 -11.43 -6.45
CA GLU A 93 -5.61 -11.94 -5.66
C GLU A 93 -5.39 -13.39 -5.24
N LYS A 94 -4.91 -14.22 -6.17
CA LYS A 94 -4.58 -15.62 -5.86
C LYS A 94 -3.44 -15.73 -4.85
N VAL A 95 -2.43 -14.87 -4.97
CA VAL A 95 -1.28 -14.89 -4.06
C VAL A 95 -1.71 -14.54 -2.64
N VAL A 96 -2.58 -13.52 -2.48
CA VAL A 96 -2.95 -13.02 -1.16
C VAL A 96 -4.18 -13.69 -0.55
N SER A 97 -4.91 -14.50 -1.34
CA SER A 97 -6.15 -15.11 -0.86
C SER A 97 -6.03 -15.93 0.43
N PRO A 98 -4.89 -16.63 0.70
CA PRO A 98 -4.76 -17.34 1.98
C PRO A 98 -4.54 -16.42 3.18
N TYR A 99 -4.31 -15.15 2.96
CA TYR A 99 -3.96 -14.20 4.02
C TYR A 99 -5.07 -13.19 4.22
N ASN A 100 -5.03 -12.48 5.33
CA ASN A 100 -6.02 -11.44 5.64
C ASN A 100 -5.58 -10.11 5.03
N ILE A 101 -5.33 -10.11 3.72
CA ILE A 101 -4.91 -8.94 2.96
C ILE A 101 -6.00 -8.59 1.96
N SER A 102 -6.44 -7.34 2.00
CA SER A 102 -7.44 -6.86 1.05
C SER A 102 -6.77 -6.24 -0.15
N LEU A 103 -7.46 -6.32 -1.30
CA LEU A 103 -6.91 -5.90 -2.57
C LEU A 103 -7.92 -4.99 -3.26
N GLU A 104 -7.49 -3.80 -3.68
CA GLU A 104 -8.33 -2.85 -4.39
C GLU A 104 -7.57 -2.18 -5.52
N LEU A 105 -8.33 -1.74 -6.53
CA LEU A 105 -7.78 -0.94 -7.62
C LEU A 105 -7.86 0.54 -7.30
N ILE A 106 -6.88 1.29 -7.76
CA ILE A 106 -6.94 2.74 -7.74
C ILE A 106 -7.63 3.19 -9.02
N ASP A 107 -8.61 4.08 -8.89
CA ASP A 107 -9.33 4.67 -10.01
C ASP A 107 -8.39 5.40 -10.97
N MET A 108 -8.64 5.28 -12.28
CA MET A 108 -7.78 5.88 -13.32
C MET A 108 -7.62 7.39 -13.16
N LYS A 109 -8.71 8.09 -12.86
CA LYS A 109 -8.67 9.53 -12.69
C LYS A 109 -7.90 9.93 -11.44
N THR A 110 -8.12 9.21 -10.35
CA THR A 110 -7.40 9.41 -9.09
C THR A 110 -5.90 9.24 -9.29
N PHE A 111 -5.52 8.17 -10.00
CA PHE A 111 -4.11 7.89 -10.26
C PHE A 111 -3.52 8.91 -11.24
N GLY A 112 -4.22 9.21 -12.33
CA GLY A 112 -3.75 10.13 -13.37
C GLY A 112 -3.55 11.56 -12.86
N THR A 113 -4.33 11.98 -11.88
CA THR A 113 -4.19 13.31 -11.26
C THR A 113 -3.35 13.28 -9.99
N MET A 114 -2.78 12.14 -9.62
CA MET A 114 -2.01 11.97 -8.38
C MET A 114 -2.78 12.47 -7.16
N ASN A 115 -4.07 12.14 -7.08
CA ASN A 115 -4.97 12.68 -6.06
C ASN A 115 -4.80 11.95 -4.73
N GLY A 116 -3.82 12.41 -3.94
CA GLY A 116 -3.50 11.80 -2.65
C GLY A 116 -4.65 11.85 -1.67
N LYS A 117 -5.47 12.89 -1.70
CA LYS A 117 -6.60 13.03 -0.78
C LYS A 117 -7.66 11.96 -1.02
N LYS A 118 -7.96 11.66 -2.28
CA LYS A 118 -8.91 10.58 -2.60
C LYS A 118 -8.41 9.23 -2.12
N ILE A 119 -7.11 9.00 -2.26
CA ILE A 119 -6.54 7.73 -1.81
C ILE A 119 -6.55 7.63 -0.29
N ILE A 120 -6.21 8.72 0.41
CA ILE A 120 -6.25 8.69 1.87
C ILE A 120 -7.68 8.43 2.36
N ASN A 121 -8.68 9.01 1.69
CA ASN A 121 -10.06 8.74 2.02
C ASN A 121 -10.44 7.27 1.77
N GLN A 122 -9.93 6.68 0.70
CA GLN A 122 -10.12 5.26 0.41
C GLN A 122 -9.52 4.40 1.52
N ILE A 123 -8.31 4.72 1.96
CA ILE A 123 -7.62 4.01 3.05
C ILE A 123 -8.39 4.15 4.36
N LEU A 124 -8.80 5.36 4.70
CA LEU A 124 -9.52 5.62 5.95
C LEU A 124 -10.89 4.95 5.97
N LYS A 125 -11.56 4.92 4.85
CA LYS A 125 -12.83 4.22 4.70
C LYS A 125 -12.66 2.74 4.96
N TYR A 126 -11.56 2.17 4.49
CA TYR A 126 -11.22 0.78 4.72
C TYR A 126 -10.98 0.50 6.20
N LYS A 127 -10.23 1.38 6.86
CA LYS A 127 -9.95 1.27 8.29
C LYS A 127 -11.22 1.31 9.13
N GLN A 128 -12.23 2.10 8.71
CA GLN A 128 -13.51 2.19 9.44
C GLN A 128 -14.34 0.92 9.31
N ILE A 129 -14.25 0.22 8.19
CA ILE A 129 -15.02 -1.01 7.96
C ILE A 129 -14.48 -2.18 8.79
N ASP A 130 -13.20 -2.17 9.13
CA ASP A 130 -12.54 -3.23 9.89
C ASP A 130 -12.85 -3.18 11.39
N HIS A 131 -13.67 -2.24 11.80
CA HIS A 131 -14.16 -2.16 13.18
C HIS A 131 -15.52 -2.84 13.27
#